data_db5d3402dccc6708f0f32b93fb7f58ea
#
_entry.id   db5d3402dccc6708f0f32b93fb7f58ea
#
_cell.length_a   1.000
_cell.length_b   1.000
_cell.length_c   1.000
_cell.angle_alpha   90.00
_cell.angle_beta   90.00
_cell.angle_gamma   90.00
#
_symmetry.space_group_name_H-M   'P 1'
#
loop_
_entity.id
_entity.type
_entity.pdbx_description
1 polymer ?
#
loop_
_entity_poly.entity_id
_entity_poly.type
_entity_poly.pdbx_seq_one_letter_code
_entity_poly.pdbx_strand_id
1 'polypeptide(L)'
;MMPKTIAEKLLIKPEETLLVGAGPDERTVLGELPDGVVEVAPAEAAVSVTFVRTRDELLARFGTELPALSGARAVWFLYPKGGRADVNRDTIIREAGAFGWRPISNVAIDDVWSAVRVRPLADGEASIG
;
A
#
# COMPACT_ATOMS: atom_id res chain seq x y z
N MET A 1 -17.66 -9.53 19.18
CA MET A 1 -16.33 -9.18 18.66
C MET A 1 -16.47 -8.01 17.68
N MET A 2 -15.69 -6.99 17.88
CA MET A 2 -15.73 -5.84 16.97
C MET A 2 -14.87 -6.12 15.73
N PRO A 3 -15.37 -5.79 14.53
CA PRO A 3 -14.55 -5.95 13.33
C PRO A 3 -13.34 -5.02 13.39
N LYS A 4 -12.28 -5.41 12.71
CA LYS A 4 -11.11 -4.57 12.61
C LYS A 4 -11.42 -3.28 11.85
N THR A 5 -10.86 -2.17 12.31
CA THR A 5 -10.91 -0.93 11.55
C THR A 5 -10.00 -1.06 10.33
N ILE A 6 -10.16 -0.16 9.37
CA ILE A 6 -9.30 -0.17 8.18
C ILE A 6 -7.84 0.07 8.60
N ALA A 7 -7.60 0.98 9.54
CA ALA A 7 -6.25 1.21 10.06
C ALA A 7 -5.64 -0.06 10.65
N GLU A 8 -6.43 -0.84 11.39
CA GLU A 8 -5.96 -2.12 11.94
C GLU A 8 -5.65 -3.14 10.85
N LYS A 9 -6.50 -3.23 9.82
CA LYS A 9 -6.25 -4.10 8.67
C LYS A 9 -4.94 -3.75 7.95
N LEU A 10 -4.61 -2.47 7.90
CA LEU A 10 -3.41 -1.97 7.25
C LEU A 10 -2.20 -1.91 8.19
N LEU A 11 -2.35 -2.41 9.42
CA LEU A 11 -1.28 -2.50 10.41
C LEU A 11 -0.75 -1.14 10.85
N ILE A 12 -1.57 -0.10 10.78
CA ILE A 12 -1.20 1.22 11.27
C ILE A 12 -1.38 1.26 12.78
N LYS A 13 -0.30 1.51 13.50
CA LYS A 13 -0.30 1.55 14.97
C LYS A 13 -0.26 2.98 15.49
N PRO A 14 -0.71 3.21 16.74
CA PRO A 14 -0.59 4.55 17.33
C PRO A 14 0.84 5.07 17.30
N GLU A 15 0.96 6.37 17.11
CA GLU A 15 2.24 7.10 17.13
C GLU A 15 3.21 6.74 16.00
N GLU A 16 2.79 5.96 15.01
CA GLU A 16 3.63 5.64 13.86
C GLU A 16 3.62 6.76 12.82
N THR A 17 4.71 6.82 12.05
CA THR A 17 4.78 7.70 10.89
C THR A 17 4.11 7.02 9.69
N LEU A 18 3.32 7.77 8.94
CA LEU A 18 2.49 7.24 7.86
C LEU A 18 2.61 8.08 6.60
N LEU A 19 2.89 7.42 5.48
CA LEU A 19 2.75 8.05 4.18
C LEU A 19 1.35 7.74 3.64
N VAL A 20 0.61 8.77 3.26
CA VAL A 20 -0.70 8.61 2.62
C VAL A 20 -0.63 9.19 1.21
N GLY A 21 -0.68 8.32 0.21
CA GLY A 21 -0.76 8.72 -1.19
C GLY A 21 -2.20 8.63 -1.65
N ALA A 22 -2.98 9.68 -1.42
CA ALA A 22 -4.42 9.65 -1.68
C ALA A 22 -4.98 11.05 -1.93
N GLY A 23 -6.03 11.12 -2.76
CA GLY A 23 -6.84 12.31 -2.88
C GLY A 23 -7.81 12.45 -1.70
N PRO A 24 -8.57 13.56 -1.63
CA PRO A 24 -9.50 13.79 -0.51
C PRO A 24 -10.55 12.69 -0.35
N ASP A 25 -11.14 12.22 -1.45
CA ASP A 25 -12.16 11.18 -1.40
C ASP A 25 -11.58 9.85 -0.93
N GLU A 26 -10.37 9.54 -1.35
CA GLU A 26 -9.71 8.30 -0.98
C GLU A 26 -9.30 8.29 0.48
N ARG A 27 -8.92 9.44 1.02
CA ARG A 27 -8.57 9.55 2.44
C ARG A 27 -9.73 9.18 3.34
N THR A 28 -10.97 9.45 2.93
CA THR A 28 -12.15 9.10 3.74
C THR A 28 -12.30 7.58 3.88
N VAL A 29 -11.76 6.81 2.93
CA VAL A 29 -11.79 5.34 3.00
C VAL A 29 -11.02 4.84 4.22
N LEU A 30 -9.92 5.50 4.58
CA LEU A 30 -9.10 5.09 5.72
C LEU A 30 -9.83 5.25 7.06
N GLY A 31 -10.77 6.17 7.12
CA GLY A 31 -11.49 6.47 8.35
C GLY A 31 -10.57 7.08 9.41
N GLU A 32 -10.90 6.84 10.67
CA GLU A 32 -10.15 7.39 11.79
C GLU A 32 -8.81 6.67 11.94
N LEU A 33 -7.74 7.46 12.06
CA LEU A 33 -6.40 6.92 12.29
C LEU A 33 -6.12 6.82 13.79
N PRO A 34 -5.23 5.90 14.21
CA PRO A 34 -4.83 5.80 15.62
C PRO A 34 -4.22 7.11 16.13
N ASP A 35 -4.28 7.31 17.44
CA ASP A 35 -3.73 8.50 18.08
C ASP A 35 -2.25 8.65 17.81
N GLY A 36 -1.82 9.88 17.59
CA GLY A 36 -0.40 10.19 17.43
C GLY A 36 0.21 9.83 16.09
N VAL A 37 -0.58 9.35 15.12
CA VAL A 37 -0.08 9.08 13.77
C VAL A 37 0.26 10.40 13.07
N VAL A 38 1.47 10.48 12.51
CA VAL A 38 1.96 11.67 11.81
C VAL A 38 2.21 11.31 10.37
N GLU A 39 1.66 12.10 9.44
CA GLU A 39 1.91 11.91 8.01
C GLU A 39 3.28 12.48 7.64
N VAL A 40 4.04 11.72 6.86
CA VAL A 40 5.43 12.04 6.53
C VAL A 40 5.74 11.74 5.06
N ALA A 41 6.93 12.13 4.63
CA ALA A 41 7.46 11.79 3.31
C ALA A 41 7.86 10.31 3.25
N PRO A 42 8.01 9.71 2.05
CA PRO A 42 8.31 8.28 1.93
C PRO A 42 9.52 7.81 2.74
N ALA A 43 10.60 8.57 2.74
CA ALA A 43 11.83 8.14 3.43
C ALA A 43 11.67 8.01 4.95
N GLU A 44 10.65 8.64 5.53
CA GLU A 44 10.43 8.67 6.97
C GLU A 44 9.29 7.77 7.41
N ALA A 45 8.60 7.11 6.48
CA ALA A 45 7.39 6.35 6.78
C ALA A 45 7.69 4.99 7.38
N ALA A 46 7.03 4.66 8.49
CA ALA A 46 6.98 3.31 9.03
C ALA A 46 5.93 2.47 8.28
N VAL A 47 4.83 3.12 7.86
CA VAL A 47 3.76 2.49 7.09
C VAL A 47 3.44 3.39 5.90
N SER A 48 3.22 2.79 4.73
CA SER A 48 2.81 3.52 3.54
C SER A 48 1.49 2.96 3.01
N VAL A 49 0.56 3.85 2.70
CA VAL A 49 -0.75 3.52 2.13
C VAL A 49 -0.95 4.41 0.91
N THR A 50 -0.91 3.83 -0.28
CA THR A 50 -1.05 4.58 -1.53
C THR A 50 -2.20 4.01 -2.34
N PHE A 51 -3.13 4.88 -2.78
CA PHE A 51 -4.24 4.52 -3.62
C PHE A 51 -3.85 4.70 -5.09
N VAL A 52 -4.12 3.69 -5.91
CA VAL A 52 -3.84 3.75 -7.34
C VAL A 52 -5.09 3.33 -8.11
N ARG A 53 -5.40 4.05 -9.18
CA ARG A 53 -6.57 3.78 -10.01
C ARG A 53 -6.21 3.31 -11.40
N THR A 54 -4.98 3.54 -11.83
CA THR A 54 -4.50 3.13 -13.15
C THR A 54 -3.13 2.48 -13.03
N ARG A 55 -2.77 1.71 -14.05
CA ARG A 55 -1.45 1.10 -14.13
C ARG A 55 -0.36 2.18 -14.20
N ASP A 56 -0.61 3.27 -14.92
CA ASP A 56 0.36 4.36 -15.01
C ASP A 56 0.60 5.02 -13.66
N GLU A 57 -0.44 5.23 -12.85
CA GLU A 57 -0.29 5.72 -11.48
C GLU A 57 0.56 4.77 -10.64
N LEU A 58 0.28 3.46 -10.74
CA LEU A 58 1.03 2.45 -9.99
C LEU A 58 2.52 2.52 -10.34
N LEU A 59 2.85 2.55 -11.62
CA LEU A 59 4.25 2.58 -12.06
C LEU A 59 4.94 3.86 -11.63
N ALA A 60 4.24 5.00 -11.70
CA ALA A 60 4.80 6.28 -11.25
C ALA A 60 5.11 6.24 -9.75
N ARG A 61 4.19 5.69 -8.96
CA ARG A 61 4.40 5.57 -7.51
C ARG A 61 5.52 4.58 -7.18
N PHE A 62 5.59 3.45 -7.89
CA PHE A 62 6.68 2.50 -7.70
C PHE A 62 8.03 3.17 -7.94
N GLY A 63 8.16 3.92 -9.03
CA GLY A 63 9.42 4.57 -9.37
C GLY A 63 9.86 5.64 -8.38
N THR A 64 8.91 6.39 -7.83
CA THR A 64 9.24 7.50 -6.92
C THR A 64 9.29 7.08 -5.45
N GLU A 65 8.51 6.09 -5.04
CA GLU A 65 8.33 5.77 -3.61
C GLU A 65 9.03 4.51 -3.14
N LEU A 66 9.02 3.44 -3.93
CA LEU A 66 9.59 2.17 -3.46
C LEU A 66 11.05 2.26 -3.02
N PRO A 67 11.94 2.97 -3.74
CA PRO A 67 13.32 3.08 -3.27
C PRO A 67 13.45 3.70 -1.89
N ALA A 68 12.58 4.65 -1.57
CA ALA A 68 12.59 5.33 -0.27
C ALA A 68 11.91 4.53 0.83
N LEU A 69 11.07 3.55 0.46
CA LEU A 69 10.27 2.77 1.40
C LEU A 69 10.91 1.45 1.83
N SER A 70 12.12 1.16 1.41
CA SER A 70 12.78 -0.12 1.72
C SER A 70 12.90 -0.40 3.22
N GLY A 71 12.94 0.63 4.04
CA GLY A 71 13.00 0.50 5.51
C GLY A 71 11.64 0.54 6.20
N ALA A 72 10.54 0.72 5.46
CA ALA A 72 9.21 0.78 6.05
C ALA A 72 8.77 -0.61 6.55
N ARG A 73 8.02 -0.62 7.65
CA ARG A 73 7.52 -1.86 8.24
C ARG A 73 6.40 -2.48 7.41
N ALA A 74 5.54 -1.66 6.81
CA ALA A 74 4.42 -2.13 5.98
C ALA A 74 4.18 -1.16 4.84
N VAL A 75 4.10 -1.69 3.62
CA VAL A 75 3.85 -0.89 2.41
C VAL A 75 2.67 -1.47 1.66
N TRP A 76 1.62 -0.66 1.49
CA TRP A 76 0.36 -1.08 0.90
C TRP A 76 0.02 -0.27 -0.34
N PHE A 77 -0.51 -0.97 -1.35
CA PHE A 77 -1.11 -0.33 -2.52
C PHE A 77 -2.57 -0.76 -2.59
N LEU A 78 -3.47 0.23 -2.59
CA LEU A 78 -4.90 0.01 -2.65
C LEU A 78 -5.40 0.25 -4.06
N TYR A 79 -6.22 -0.67 -4.58
CA TYR A 79 -6.72 -0.63 -5.94
C TYR A 79 -8.22 -0.94 -5.98
N PRO A 80 -8.96 -0.47 -7.02
CA PRO A 80 -10.38 -0.78 -7.15
C PRO A 80 -10.60 -2.25 -7.51
N LYS A 81 -11.54 -2.89 -6.82
CA LYS A 81 -11.90 -4.30 -7.04
C LYS A 81 -12.69 -4.50 -8.33
N GLY A 82 -12.78 -5.75 -8.75
CA GLY A 82 -13.73 -6.21 -9.74
C GLY A 82 -13.44 -5.80 -11.17
N GLY A 83 -12.20 -5.54 -11.50
CA GLY A 83 -11.84 -5.17 -12.88
C GLY A 83 -12.29 -3.78 -13.29
N ARG A 84 -12.60 -2.92 -12.33
CA ARG A 84 -13.06 -1.54 -12.60
C ARG A 84 -11.97 -0.62 -13.12
N ALA A 85 -10.73 -1.06 -13.04
CA ALA A 85 -9.57 -0.29 -13.45
C ALA A 85 -8.57 -1.19 -14.15
N ASP A 86 -7.60 -0.60 -14.85
CA ASP A 86 -6.53 -1.38 -15.49
C ASP A 86 -5.43 -1.79 -14.51
N VAL A 87 -5.60 -1.48 -13.23
CA VAL A 87 -4.72 -1.95 -12.16
C VAL A 87 -5.50 -2.93 -11.28
N ASN A 88 -4.91 -4.07 -10.99
CA ASN A 88 -5.50 -5.08 -10.11
C ASN A 88 -4.37 -5.79 -9.36
N ARG A 89 -4.73 -6.81 -8.59
CA ARG A 89 -3.75 -7.58 -7.81
C ARG A 89 -2.63 -8.13 -8.69
N ASP A 90 -2.99 -8.73 -9.82
CA ASP A 90 -2.01 -9.35 -10.71
C ASP A 90 -1.06 -8.32 -11.32
N THR A 91 -1.56 -7.12 -11.63
CA THR A 91 -0.73 -6.01 -12.11
C THR A 91 0.31 -5.63 -11.06
N ILE A 92 -0.15 -5.46 -9.81
CA ILE A 92 0.75 -5.08 -8.72
C ILE A 92 1.81 -6.16 -8.49
N ILE A 93 1.42 -7.43 -8.47
CA ILE A 93 2.34 -8.55 -8.28
C ILE A 93 3.41 -8.56 -9.37
N ARG A 94 2.99 -8.45 -10.63
CA ARG A 94 3.90 -8.51 -11.77
C ARG A 94 4.86 -7.32 -11.79
N GLU A 95 4.32 -6.12 -11.61
CA GLU A 95 5.13 -4.91 -11.70
C GLU A 95 6.07 -4.74 -10.50
N ALA A 96 5.66 -5.18 -9.32
CA ALA A 96 6.52 -5.12 -8.12
C ALA A 96 7.82 -5.88 -8.32
N GLY A 97 7.79 -7.01 -9.01
CA GLY A 97 8.99 -7.80 -9.29
C GLY A 97 10.04 -7.02 -10.06
N ALA A 98 9.61 -6.19 -11.03
CA ALA A 98 10.53 -5.37 -11.81
C ALA A 98 11.24 -4.30 -10.98
N PHE A 99 10.67 -3.93 -9.83
CA PHE A 99 11.25 -2.94 -8.92
C PHE A 99 12.00 -3.58 -7.74
N GLY A 100 12.13 -4.91 -7.74
CA GLY A 100 12.83 -5.61 -6.66
C GLY A 100 11.97 -5.80 -5.41
N TRP A 101 10.64 -5.86 -5.57
CA TRP A 101 9.70 -6.05 -4.49
C TRP A 101 8.81 -7.26 -4.76
N ARG A 102 8.16 -7.78 -3.71
CA ARG A 102 7.22 -8.90 -3.85
C ARG A 102 6.00 -8.70 -2.97
N PRO A 103 4.84 -9.23 -3.39
CA PRO A 103 3.65 -9.19 -2.55
C PRO A 103 3.75 -10.23 -1.43
N ILE A 104 3.18 -9.91 -0.25
CA ILE A 104 3.15 -10.83 0.88
C ILE A 104 1.77 -11.01 1.49
N SER A 105 0.82 -10.14 1.18
CA SER A 105 -0.57 -10.34 1.62
C SER A 105 -1.52 -9.49 0.81
N ASN A 106 -2.80 -9.88 0.83
CA ASN A 106 -3.87 -9.15 0.16
C ASN A 106 -5.06 -9.13 1.11
N VAL A 107 -5.63 -7.94 1.36
CA VAL A 107 -6.78 -7.79 2.24
C VAL A 107 -7.85 -6.95 1.58
N ALA A 108 -9.12 -7.30 1.83
CA ALA A 108 -10.25 -6.50 1.39
C ALA A 108 -10.41 -5.31 2.33
N ILE A 109 -10.59 -4.13 1.77
CA ILE A 109 -10.77 -2.90 2.54
C ILE A 109 -12.26 -2.60 2.69
N ASP A 110 -12.97 -2.47 1.57
CA ASP A 110 -14.41 -2.24 1.55
C ASP A 110 -15.00 -2.79 0.24
N ASP A 111 -16.21 -2.35 -0.12
CA ASP A 111 -16.87 -2.82 -1.35
C ASP A 111 -16.16 -2.40 -2.63
N VAL A 112 -15.36 -1.35 -2.57
CA VAL A 112 -14.68 -0.79 -3.74
C VAL A 112 -13.19 -1.12 -3.75
N TRP A 113 -12.54 -1.09 -2.61
CA TRP A 113 -11.07 -1.15 -2.51
C TRP A 113 -10.54 -2.46 -1.94
N SER A 114 -9.42 -2.90 -2.48
CA SER A 114 -8.63 -4.00 -1.94
C SER A 114 -7.18 -3.52 -1.81
N ALA A 115 -6.40 -4.16 -0.95
CA ALA A 115 -5.02 -3.75 -0.68
C ALA A 115 -4.05 -4.90 -0.82
N VAL A 116 -2.91 -4.64 -1.45
CA VAL A 116 -1.79 -5.58 -1.53
C VAL A 116 -0.62 -5.01 -0.74
N ARG A 117 -0.09 -5.82 0.18
CA ARG A 117 1.13 -5.47 0.92
C ARG A 117 2.33 -6.01 0.16
N VAL A 118 3.36 -5.18 0.01
CA VAL A 118 4.59 -5.57 -0.69
C VAL A 118 5.80 -5.34 0.23
N ARG A 119 6.87 -6.06 -0.02
CA ARG A 119 8.15 -5.87 0.68
C ARG A 119 9.31 -6.02 -0.31
N PRO A 120 10.49 -5.49 0.04
CA PRO A 120 11.67 -5.71 -0.80
C PRO A 120 12.00 -7.20 -0.89
N LEU A 121 12.56 -7.62 -2.02
CA LEU A 121 13.10 -8.96 -2.16
C LEU A 121 14.31 -9.14 -1.23
N ALA A 122 14.42 -10.30 -0.60
CA ALA A 122 15.60 -10.66 0.17
C ALA A 122 16.72 -11.09 -0.77
N ASP A 123 17.95 -11.05 -0.29
CA ASP A 123 19.11 -11.49 -1.09
C ASP A 123 18.91 -12.93 -1.55
N GLY A 124 19.05 -13.16 -2.85
CA GLY A 124 18.89 -14.50 -3.43
C GLY A 124 17.44 -14.92 -3.66
N GLU A 125 16.48 -14.09 -3.30
CA GLU A 125 15.06 -14.39 -3.49
C GLU A 125 14.61 -14.02 -4.90
N ALA A 126 13.86 -14.91 -5.56
CA ALA A 126 13.33 -14.63 -6.90
C ALA A 126 12.03 -13.83 -6.83
N SER A 127 11.79 -12.99 -7.84
CA SER A 127 10.52 -12.27 -7.96
C SER A 127 9.40 -13.25 -8.32
N ILE A 128 8.15 -12.88 -7.96
CA ILE A 128 6.97 -13.68 -8.29
C ILE A 128 6.48 -13.38 -9.71
N GLY A 129 6.63 -12.14 -10.15
CA GLY A 129 6.13 -11.72 -11.46
C GLY A 129 7.04 -11.91 -12.63
#